data_f0e86063789b81a7ba2c06f7cb0f90f8
#
_entry.id   f0e86063789b81a7ba2c06f7cb0f90f8
#
_cell.length_a   1.000
_cell.length_b   1.000
_cell.length_c   1.000
_cell.angle_alpha   90.00
_cell.angle_beta   90.00
_cell.angle_gamma   90.00
#
_symmetry.space_group_name_H-M   'P 1'
#
loop_
_entity.id
_entity.type
_entity.pdbx_description
1 polymer ?
#
loop_
_entity_poly.entity_id
_entity_poly.type
_entity_poly.pdbx_seq_one_letter_code
_entity_poly.pdbx_strand_id
1 'polypeptide(L)'
;SLYGDRADNRNSLHRMIASAIKKKKIDYQGDGNETREYIHVKDAADLSVEVLNDKYNDQILMLTGTKSIKYGDLLEMIKEMFQNKVEIVMHANKSKAHYKMSPYSFNPKMAKKLVCNPHIDLGQGILEIVEEVHQLQNDQ
;
A
#
# COMPACT_ATOMS: atom_id res chain seq x y z
N SER A 1 -1.10 -2.78 5.22
CA SER A 1 -0.81 -1.34 4.92
C SER A 1 -2.01 -0.70 4.24
N LEU A 2 -2.55 0.35 4.83
CA LEU A 2 -3.67 1.12 4.27
C LEU A 2 -3.14 2.10 3.21
N TYR A 3 -3.86 2.24 2.09
CA TYR A 3 -3.54 3.18 1.03
C TYR A 3 -4.82 3.65 0.31
N GLY A 4 -4.73 4.68 -0.53
CA GLY A 4 -5.84 5.21 -1.33
C GLY A 4 -6.02 6.71 -1.16
N ASP A 5 -7.22 7.18 -1.48
CA ASP A 5 -7.58 8.60 -1.52
C ASP A 5 -7.32 9.32 -0.19
N ARG A 6 -7.06 10.62 -0.27
CA ARG A 6 -6.81 11.52 0.86
C ARG A 6 -5.61 11.15 1.72
N ALA A 7 -4.71 10.32 1.19
CA ALA A 7 -3.44 10.09 1.82
C ALA A 7 -2.55 11.34 1.74
N ASP A 8 -1.61 11.46 2.66
CA ASP A 8 -0.63 12.55 2.67
C ASP A 8 0.81 11.99 2.76
N ASN A 9 1.76 12.88 2.96
CA ASN A 9 3.19 12.54 3.03
C ASN A 9 3.56 11.59 4.20
N ARG A 10 2.67 11.28 5.11
CA ARG A 10 2.85 10.26 6.16
C ARG A 10 2.68 8.86 5.60
N ASN A 11 1.87 8.71 4.54
CA ASN A 11 1.72 7.44 3.84
C ASN A 11 2.91 7.18 2.90
N SER A 12 3.53 6.01 3.03
CA SER A 12 4.74 5.68 2.26
C SER A 12 4.47 5.56 0.75
N LEU A 13 3.34 4.99 0.36
CA LEU A 13 2.98 4.82 -1.05
C LEU A 13 2.67 6.18 -1.69
N HIS A 14 1.88 7.02 -1.04
CA HIS A 14 1.60 8.39 -1.49
C HIS A 14 2.92 9.18 -1.66
N ARG A 15 3.81 9.11 -0.68
CA ARG A 15 5.11 9.81 -0.74
C ARG A 15 5.99 9.33 -1.91
N MET A 16 6.02 8.03 -2.20
CA MET A 16 6.75 7.47 -3.33
C MET A 16 6.19 7.99 -4.66
N ILE A 17 4.87 7.98 -4.82
CA ILE A 17 4.20 8.48 -6.02
C ILE A 17 4.43 9.99 -6.19
N ALA A 18 4.29 10.77 -5.14
CA ALA A 18 4.57 12.21 -5.17
C ALA A 18 6.04 12.51 -5.56
N SER A 19 6.98 11.69 -5.08
CA SER A 19 8.40 11.81 -5.48
C SER A 19 8.60 11.42 -6.95
N ALA A 20 7.97 10.35 -7.41
CA ALA A 20 8.01 9.93 -8.81
C ALA A 20 7.52 11.03 -9.75
N ILE A 21 6.41 11.68 -9.39
CA ILE A 21 5.84 12.79 -10.19
C ILE A 21 6.75 14.01 -10.18
N LYS A 22 7.15 14.48 -8.98
CA LYS A 22 7.90 15.74 -8.82
C LYS A 22 9.36 15.65 -9.25
N LYS A 23 10.03 14.55 -8.90
CA LYS A 23 11.48 14.40 -9.01
C LYS A 23 11.90 13.40 -10.08
N LYS A 24 10.97 12.67 -10.68
CA LYS A 24 11.24 11.52 -11.55
C LYS A 24 12.14 10.49 -10.89
N LYS A 25 12.06 10.39 -9.55
CA LYS A 25 12.93 9.55 -8.73
C LYS A 25 12.20 9.04 -7.50
N ILE A 26 12.45 7.79 -7.14
CA ILE A 26 12.03 7.19 -5.87
C ILE A 26 13.29 6.75 -5.13
N ASP A 27 13.52 7.31 -3.95
CA ASP A 27 14.55 6.86 -3.02
C ASP A 27 13.92 5.87 -2.02
N TYR A 28 14.39 4.64 -2.01
CA TYR A 28 13.90 3.60 -1.13
C TYR A 28 14.97 3.12 -0.15
N GLN A 29 14.58 3.04 1.15
CA GLN A 29 15.46 2.54 2.21
C GLN A 29 15.17 1.06 2.45
N GLY A 30 15.91 0.18 1.80
CA GLY A 30 15.76 -1.26 1.87
C GLY A 30 16.37 -1.98 0.68
N ASP A 31 16.27 -3.30 0.67
CA ASP A 31 16.77 -4.16 -0.43
C ASP A 31 15.65 -4.62 -1.39
N GLY A 32 14.40 -4.18 -1.16
CA GLY A 32 13.25 -4.55 -1.96
C GLY A 32 12.65 -5.93 -1.65
N ASN A 33 13.27 -6.70 -0.76
CA ASN A 33 12.78 -8.04 -0.37
C ASN A 33 11.74 -7.98 0.76
N GLU A 34 11.49 -6.81 1.32
CA GLU A 34 10.46 -6.61 2.32
C GLU A 34 9.08 -6.85 1.70
N THR A 35 8.27 -7.63 2.38
CA THR A 35 6.94 -8.00 1.91
C THR A 35 5.86 -7.29 2.71
N ARG A 36 4.85 -6.77 2.03
CA ARG A 36 3.70 -6.06 2.61
C ARG A 36 2.41 -6.55 2.00
N GLU A 37 1.33 -6.46 2.77
CA GLU A 37 -0.04 -6.50 2.26
C GLU A 37 -0.62 -5.09 2.28
N TYR A 38 -1.32 -4.74 1.21
CA TYR A 38 -1.99 -3.46 1.05
C TYR A 38 -3.50 -3.67 1.00
N ILE A 39 -4.23 -2.80 1.68
CA ILE A 39 -5.68 -2.73 1.61
C ILE A 39 -6.08 -1.30 1.21
N HIS A 40 -6.94 -1.19 0.22
CA HIS A 40 -7.47 0.11 -0.20
C HIS A 40 -8.37 0.70 0.88
N VAL A 41 -8.36 2.03 1.03
CA VAL A 41 -9.14 2.71 2.08
C VAL A 41 -10.64 2.47 1.95
N LYS A 42 -11.17 2.39 0.73
CA LYS A 42 -12.58 2.07 0.47
C LYS A 42 -12.91 0.64 0.91
N ASP A 43 -12.07 -0.33 0.56
CA ASP A 43 -12.24 -1.73 1.01
C ASP A 43 -12.18 -1.84 2.54
N ALA A 44 -11.26 -1.10 3.16
CA ALA A 44 -11.16 -1.07 4.62
C ALA A 44 -12.41 -0.45 5.27
N ALA A 45 -12.99 0.58 4.66
CA ALA A 45 -14.22 1.21 5.13
C ALA A 45 -15.41 0.23 5.01
N ASP A 46 -15.58 -0.42 3.87
CA ASP A 46 -16.64 -1.39 3.64
C ASP A 46 -16.56 -2.56 4.62
N LEU A 47 -15.36 -3.11 4.83
CA LEU A 47 -15.15 -4.15 5.82
C LEU A 47 -15.41 -3.66 7.25
N SER A 48 -15.10 -2.39 7.55
CA SER A 48 -15.37 -1.82 8.88
C SER A 48 -16.87 -1.70 9.15
N VAL A 49 -17.69 -1.52 8.14
CA VAL A 49 -19.14 -1.57 8.24
C VAL A 49 -19.63 -3.03 8.34
N GLU A 50 -19.07 -3.90 7.52
CA GLU A 50 -19.45 -5.33 7.50
C GLU A 50 -19.25 -6.01 8.85
N VAL A 51 -18.18 -5.70 9.57
CA VAL A 51 -17.87 -6.32 10.88
C VAL A 51 -18.85 -5.97 11.99
N LEU A 52 -19.75 -5.01 11.77
CA LEU A 52 -20.85 -4.72 12.70
C LEU A 52 -21.97 -5.77 12.68
N ASN A 53 -21.92 -6.71 11.76
CA ASN A 53 -22.89 -7.80 11.69
C ASN A 53 -22.66 -8.81 12.82
N ASP A 54 -23.73 -9.30 13.42
CA ASP A 54 -23.71 -10.22 14.57
C ASP A 54 -22.90 -11.50 14.33
N LYS A 55 -22.76 -11.92 13.07
CA LYS A 55 -21.92 -13.10 12.71
C LYS A 55 -20.45 -12.95 13.11
N TYR A 56 -20.00 -11.73 13.42
CA TYR A 56 -18.62 -11.43 13.81
C TYR A 56 -18.47 -11.16 15.32
N ASN A 57 -19.55 -11.26 16.10
CA ASN A 57 -19.49 -11.08 17.55
C ASN A 57 -18.47 -12.04 18.15
N ASP A 58 -17.73 -11.56 19.15
CA ASP A 58 -16.69 -12.31 19.89
C ASP A 58 -15.55 -12.87 19.03
N GLN A 59 -15.31 -12.31 17.83
CA GLN A 59 -14.21 -12.68 16.95
C GLN A 59 -13.11 -11.62 16.91
N ILE A 60 -11.88 -12.07 16.82
CA ILE A 60 -10.73 -11.20 16.48
C ILE A 60 -10.55 -11.23 14.97
N LEU A 61 -10.71 -10.07 14.32
CA LEU A 61 -10.67 -9.95 12.87
C LEU A 61 -9.48 -9.08 12.45
N MET A 62 -8.89 -9.43 11.31
CA MET A 62 -7.86 -8.63 10.65
C MET A 62 -8.37 -8.22 9.28
N LEU A 63 -8.68 -6.94 9.12
CA LEU A 63 -9.04 -6.36 7.83
C LEU A 63 -7.76 -6.18 7.00
N THR A 64 -7.68 -6.82 5.86
CA THR A 64 -6.45 -6.86 5.08
C THR A 64 -6.71 -6.96 3.59
N GLY A 65 -5.66 -6.79 2.77
CA GLY A 65 -5.72 -7.04 1.34
C GLY A 65 -5.67 -8.53 1.01
N THR A 66 -5.78 -8.82 -0.27
CA THR A 66 -5.88 -10.19 -0.79
C THR A 66 -4.51 -10.85 -0.95
N LYS A 67 -3.47 -10.08 -1.28
CA LYS A 67 -2.15 -10.59 -1.63
C LYS A 67 -1.04 -9.77 -0.97
N SER A 68 0.03 -10.48 -0.67
CA SER A 68 1.30 -9.84 -0.30
C SER A 68 2.11 -9.51 -1.56
N ILE A 69 2.86 -8.42 -1.50
CA ILE A 69 3.76 -7.98 -2.56
C ILE A 69 5.13 -7.63 -1.96
N LYS A 70 6.21 -7.94 -2.66
CA LYS A 70 7.53 -7.43 -2.33
C LYS A 70 7.65 -5.96 -2.71
N TYR A 71 8.41 -5.20 -1.94
CA TYR A 71 8.66 -3.80 -2.27
C TYR A 71 9.35 -3.61 -3.61
N GLY A 72 10.26 -4.50 -3.99
CA GLY A 72 10.90 -4.48 -5.31
C GLY A 72 9.86 -4.57 -6.43
N ASP A 73 8.93 -5.53 -6.35
CA ASP A 73 7.88 -5.72 -7.35
C ASP A 73 6.92 -4.52 -7.39
N LEU A 74 6.61 -3.93 -6.23
CA LEU A 74 5.81 -2.70 -6.14
C LEU A 74 6.51 -1.51 -6.81
N LEU A 75 7.80 -1.35 -6.59
CA LEU A 75 8.58 -0.27 -7.20
C LEU A 75 8.68 -0.42 -8.71
N GLU A 76 8.88 -1.64 -9.22
CA GLU A 76 8.86 -1.90 -10.66
C GLU A 76 7.49 -1.64 -11.26
N MET A 77 6.40 -2.06 -10.62
CA MET A 77 5.03 -1.75 -11.04
C MET A 77 4.82 -0.23 -11.16
N ILE A 78 5.23 0.55 -10.15
CA ILE A 78 5.13 2.01 -10.19
C ILE A 78 5.97 2.57 -11.35
N LYS A 79 7.19 2.09 -11.54
CA LYS A 79 8.07 2.53 -12.61
C LYS A 79 7.47 2.27 -13.99
N GLU A 80 6.85 1.12 -14.22
CA GLU A 80 6.14 0.79 -15.46
C GLU A 80 4.97 1.74 -15.71
N MET A 81 4.17 2.07 -14.68
CA MET A 81 3.09 3.06 -14.78
C MET A 81 3.59 4.43 -15.25
N PHE A 82 4.80 4.79 -14.89
CA PHE A 82 5.49 6.01 -15.38
C PHE A 82 6.29 5.79 -16.66
N GLN A 83 6.00 4.74 -17.45
CA GLN A 83 6.68 4.43 -18.73
C GLN A 83 8.20 4.30 -18.57
N ASN A 84 8.67 3.76 -17.46
CA ASN A 84 10.09 3.63 -17.11
C ASN A 84 10.88 4.96 -17.03
N LYS A 85 10.18 6.10 -16.90
CA LYS A 85 10.80 7.43 -16.80
C LYS A 85 11.14 7.86 -15.37
N VAL A 86 10.99 6.96 -14.41
CA VAL A 86 11.30 7.18 -12.98
C VAL A 86 12.52 6.34 -12.61
N GLU A 87 13.50 6.99 -12.01
CA GLU A 87 14.66 6.32 -11.43
C GLU A 87 14.31 5.74 -10.06
N ILE A 88 14.69 4.49 -9.80
CA ILE A 88 14.59 3.88 -8.47
C ILE A 88 15.99 3.76 -7.89
N VAL A 89 16.21 4.39 -6.73
CA VAL A 89 17.48 4.31 -5.99
C VAL A 89 17.24 3.59 -4.68
N MET A 90 17.83 2.42 -4.56
CA MET A 90 17.80 1.63 -3.33
C MET A 90 19.00 1.96 -2.45
N HIS A 91 18.74 2.25 -1.20
CA HIS A 91 19.77 2.52 -0.20
C HIS A 91 19.79 1.36 0.81
N ALA A 92 21.00 0.83 1.04
CA ALA A 92 21.17 -0.22 2.04
C ALA A 92 20.60 0.23 3.39
N ASN A 93 19.65 -0.50 3.93
CA ASN A 93 19.02 -0.16 5.19
C ASN A 93 20.01 -0.40 6.34
N LYS A 94 20.52 0.67 6.92
CA LYS A 94 21.37 0.64 8.12
C LYS A 94 20.56 0.51 9.43
N SER A 95 19.25 0.67 9.36
CA SER A 95 18.38 0.65 10.51
C SER A 95 17.65 -0.69 10.59
N LYS A 96 17.68 -1.32 11.76
CA LYS A 96 16.89 -2.53 12.07
C LYS A 96 15.39 -2.27 12.23
N ALA A 97 14.91 -1.07 11.85
CA ALA A 97 13.56 -0.60 12.14
C ALA A 97 12.47 -1.11 11.19
N HIS A 98 12.85 -1.77 10.08
CA HIS A 98 11.87 -2.30 9.13
C HIS A 98 11.80 -3.83 9.21
N TYR A 99 10.61 -4.33 9.49
CA TYR A 99 10.33 -5.75 9.40
C TYR A 99 10.50 -6.23 7.96
N LYS A 100 11.20 -7.34 7.73
CA LYS A 100 11.24 -8.00 6.41
C LYS A 100 9.85 -8.43 5.97
N MET A 101 9.02 -8.76 6.92
CA MET A 101 7.63 -9.19 6.71
C MET A 101 6.74 -8.56 7.77
N SER A 102 5.57 -8.06 7.39
CA SER A 102 4.58 -7.58 8.36
C SER A 102 4.16 -8.71 9.29
N PRO A 103 4.31 -8.57 10.62
CA PRO A 103 4.20 -9.71 11.55
C PRO A 103 2.86 -10.44 11.51
N TYR A 104 1.79 -9.77 11.09
CA TYR A 104 0.41 -10.30 11.18
C TYR A 104 -0.22 -10.55 9.83
N SER A 105 0.46 -10.23 8.72
CA SER A 105 -0.19 -10.14 7.41
C SER A 105 -0.51 -11.49 6.78
N PHE A 106 0.32 -12.52 7.00
CA PHE A 106 0.24 -13.72 6.17
C PHE A 106 -0.55 -14.85 6.81
N ASN A 107 -0.34 -15.08 8.09
CA ASN A 107 -1.01 -16.18 8.81
C ASN A 107 -1.18 -15.80 10.29
N PRO A 108 -2.21 -15.00 10.62
CA PRO A 108 -2.45 -14.61 12.00
C PRO A 108 -2.88 -15.83 12.81
N LYS A 109 -2.20 -16.10 13.91
CA LYS A 109 -2.53 -17.23 14.79
C LYS A 109 -3.82 -17.01 15.58
N MET A 110 -4.16 -15.75 15.87
CA MET A 110 -5.25 -15.38 16.77
C MET A 110 -6.38 -14.60 16.08
N ALA A 111 -6.23 -14.24 14.82
CA ALA A 111 -7.21 -13.44 14.10
C ALA A 111 -7.63 -14.13 12.81
N LYS A 112 -8.89 -14.00 12.46
CA LYS A 112 -9.41 -14.41 11.15
C LYS A 112 -9.21 -13.27 10.16
N LYS A 113 -8.55 -13.53 9.03
CA LYS A 113 -8.46 -12.57 7.94
C LYS A 113 -9.83 -12.31 7.32
N LEU A 114 -10.15 -11.04 7.11
CA LEU A 114 -11.31 -10.61 6.37
C LEU A 114 -10.83 -9.73 5.20
N VAL A 115 -11.24 -10.11 4.00
CA VAL A 115 -10.90 -9.41 2.76
C VAL A 115 -12.17 -9.01 2.03
N CYS A 116 -12.14 -7.87 1.36
CA CYS A 116 -13.26 -7.38 0.57
C CYS A 116 -13.45 -8.25 -0.68
N ASN A 117 -14.71 -8.46 -1.08
CA ASN A 117 -15.04 -9.18 -2.30
C ASN A 117 -16.31 -8.58 -2.94
N PRO A 118 -16.23 -7.89 -4.10
CA PRO A 118 -14.99 -7.59 -4.82
C PRO A 118 -14.07 -6.64 -4.05
N HIS A 119 -12.77 -6.64 -4.37
CA HIS A 119 -11.76 -5.74 -3.79
C HIS A 119 -11.17 -4.83 -4.87
N ILE A 120 -10.63 -3.69 -4.45
CA ILE A 120 -9.90 -2.80 -5.36
C ILE A 120 -8.51 -3.39 -5.62
N ASP A 121 -8.21 -3.63 -6.89
CA ASP A 121 -6.89 -4.09 -7.32
C ASP A 121 -5.80 -3.07 -6.96
N LEU A 122 -4.63 -3.54 -6.53
CA LEU A 122 -3.54 -2.67 -6.09
C LEU A 122 -3.08 -1.73 -7.20
N GLY A 123 -2.96 -2.23 -8.44
CA GLY A 123 -2.57 -1.40 -9.57
C GLY A 123 -3.58 -0.30 -9.86
N GLN A 124 -4.88 -0.63 -9.84
CA GLN A 124 -5.95 0.36 -10.00
C GLN A 124 -5.91 1.42 -8.89
N GLY A 125 -5.77 1.02 -7.65
CA GLY A 125 -5.70 1.97 -6.54
C GLY A 125 -4.44 2.84 -6.57
N ILE A 126 -3.31 2.35 -7.10
CA ILE A 126 -2.11 3.18 -7.31
C ILE A 126 -2.37 4.23 -8.39
N LEU A 127 -3.05 3.88 -9.48
CA LEU A 127 -3.42 4.83 -10.54
C LEU A 127 -4.32 5.95 -9.99
N GLU A 128 -5.27 5.63 -9.11
CA GLU A 128 -6.11 6.64 -8.43
C GLU A 128 -5.24 7.64 -7.64
N ILE A 129 -4.22 7.16 -6.90
CA ILE A 129 -3.29 8.05 -6.18
C ILE A 129 -2.46 8.91 -7.15
N VAL A 130 -2.00 8.35 -8.26
CA VAL A 130 -1.25 9.09 -9.29
C VAL A 130 -2.11 10.24 -9.82
N GLU A 131 -3.37 9.97 -10.11
CA GLU A 131 -4.33 10.95 -10.60
C GLU A 131 -4.60 12.08 -9.57
N GLU A 132 -4.85 11.71 -8.32
CA GLU A 132 -5.06 12.65 -7.21
C GLU A 132 -3.84 13.57 -7.01
N VAL A 133 -2.62 13.00 -6.97
CA VAL A 133 -1.39 13.79 -6.79
C VAL A 133 -1.15 14.72 -7.97
N HIS A 134 -1.46 14.31 -9.19
CA HIS A 134 -1.37 15.19 -10.36
C HIS A 134 -2.36 16.37 -10.28
N GLN A 135 -3.60 16.12 -9.88
CA GLN A 135 -4.61 17.17 -9.72
C GLN A 135 -4.17 18.20 -8.68
N LEU A 136 -3.72 17.74 -7.50
CA LEU A 136 -3.25 18.62 -6.43
C LEU A 136 -2.03 19.48 -6.82
N GLN A 137 -1.26 19.08 -7.83
CA GLN A 137 -0.13 19.88 -8.32
C GLN A 137 -0.55 20.92 -9.36
N ASN A 138 -1.62 20.67 -10.09
CA ASN A 138 -2.13 21.61 -11.10
C ASN A 138 -2.95 22.74 -10.46
N ASP A 139 -3.43 22.54 -9.24
CA ASP A 139 -4.24 23.50 -8.48
C ASP A 139 -3.38 24.45 -7.60
N GLN A 140 -2.05 24.31 -7.62
CA GLN A 140 -1.05 25.16 -6.95
C GLN A 140 -0.30 26.05 -7.92
#